data_3a9575f2fd4b961dbaeb5d707998e062
#
_entry.id   3a9575f2fd4b961dbaeb5d707998e062
#
_cell.length_a   1.000
_cell.length_b   1.000
_cell.length_c   1.000
_cell.angle_alpha   90.00
_cell.angle_beta   90.00
_cell.angle_gamma   90.00
#
_symmetry.space_group_name_H-M   'P 1'
#
loop_
_entity.id
_entity.type
_entity.pdbx_description
1 polymer ?
#
loop_
_entity_poly.entity_id
_entity_poly.type
_entity_poly.pdbx_seq_one_letter_code
_entity_poly.pdbx_strand_id
1 'polypeptide(L)'
;DEKQIKEAARVKNHIHGYIQDPITVNPDQTIGSVLELIKKHNYGFSTFPVVNQENTLIGLLPGRAVKVRYSEKLVSEAMSPRESIYTLTEKEIKNDPIKFADDFFTNHLGIHKLLVVNDIDELCGLFTLSDIERIESESNQEVKPARDGDFQLICGASIAPHRKADGTIDKDRIINHVGKLVDEKIDAIAISTAHGFSKSIGEIVQLLRSQFADLNLIAGNVTSAEGVEFLANAGANAIKVGQGPGSICTTRVVAGVGIPQMTALYSASKIAAKKNICILADGGISKSGDIVKALTLSNVVICGSLLAGCNEAPGRIIEIDGKLYKQYRGMGSHEAMKEGSASRYGHSKKDVQLKAAAEGIEALKESSGSVSRVLNELIGGIQSGMGYLGASNLESLRKNARYIRVTQAGQKEASPHDVITVKTSNSDIQK
;
A
#
# COMPACT_ATOMS: atom_id res chain seq x y z
N ASP A 1 10.63 -8.43 9.73
CA ASP A 1 11.09 -8.31 8.35
C ASP A 1 10.40 -9.37 7.45
N GLU A 2 10.52 -10.68 7.70
CA GLU A 2 9.95 -11.75 6.86
C GLU A 2 8.43 -11.67 6.67
N LYS A 3 7.67 -11.35 7.73
CA LYS A 3 6.21 -11.20 7.64
C LYS A 3 5.83 -10.06 6.70
N GLN A 4 6.57 -8.94 6.75
CA GLN A 4 6.31 -7.80 5.88
C GLN A 4 6.59 -8.14 4.41
N ILE A 5 7.68 -8.87 4.12
CA ILE A 5 8.00 -9.32 2.76
C ILE A 5 6.88 -10.22 2.21
N LYS A 6 6.40 -11.19 3.01
CA LYS A 6 5.28 -12.06 2.61
C LYS A 6 3.99 -11.27 2.33
N GLU A 7 3.68 -10.26 3.15
CA GLU A 7 2.49 -9.42 2.93
C GLU A 7 2.66 -8.51 1.70
N ALA A 8 3.86 -7.98 1.44
CA ALA A 8 4.17 -7.22 0.24
C ALA A 8 3.97 -8.09 -1.02
N ALA A 9 4.55 -9.29 -1.04
CA ALA A 9 4.36 -10.26 -2.11
C ALA A 9 2.87 -10.59 -2.32
N ARG A 10 2.10 -10.82 -1.24
CA ARG A 10 0.66 -11.08 -1.32
C ARG A 10 -0.12 -9.94 -1.94
N VAL A 11 0.22 -8.69 -1.64
CA VAL A 11 -0.45 -7.51 -2.21
C VAL A 11 -0.08 -7.35 -3.68
N LYS A 12 1.20 -7.42 -4.02
CA LYS A 12 1.68 -7.28 -5.40
C LYS A 12 1.13 -8.38 -6.31
N ASN A 13 1.02 -9.61 -5.80
CA ASN A 13 0.54 -10.77 -6.56
C ASN A 13 -0.98 -10.99 -6.44
N HIS A 14 -1.76 -9.98 -6.02
CA HIS A 14 -3.21 -10.12 -5.83
C HIS A 14 -3.97 -10.25 -7.16
N ILE A 15 -3.59 -9.49 -8.17
CA ILE A 15 -4.11 -9.57 -9.54
C ILE A 15 -2.96 -9.24 -10.49
N HIS A 16 -2.85 -10.00 -11.56
CA HIS A 16 -1.90 -9.75 -12.63
C HIS A 16 -2.67 -9.47 -13.94
N GLY A 17 -2.30 -8.41 -14.64
CA GLY A 17 -2.75 -8.21 -16.01
C GLY A 17 -2.07 -9.20 -16.93
N TYR A 18 -0.76 -9.10 -17.02
CA TYR A 18 0.11 -10.00 -17.78
C TYR A 18 1.21 -10.54 -16.84
N ILE A 19 1.24 -11.84 -16.64
CA ILE A 19 2.26 -12.51 -15.84
C ILE A 19 3.45 -12.79 -16.74
N GLN A 20 4.51 -11.99 -16.65
CA GLN A 20 5.71 -12.08 -17.54
C GLN A 20 6.61 -13.27 -17.23
N ASP A 21 6.75 -13.66 -15.95
CA ASP A 21 7.58 -14.80 -15.53
C ASP A 21 6.71 -15.83 -14.79
N PRO A 22 5.88 -16.60 -15.51
CA PRO A 22 5.04 -17.59 -14.87
C PRO A 22 5.88 -18.73 -14.30
N ILE A 23 5.45 -19.25 -13.15
CA ILE A 23 6.09 -20.42 -12.55
C ILE A 23 5.83 -21.62 -13.44
N THR A 24 6.89 -22.25 -13.89
CA THR A 24 6.87 -23.39 -14.80
C THR A 24 7.28 -24.68 -14.09
N VAL A 25 6.96 -25.80 -14.72
CA VAL A 25 7.42 -27.14 -14.33
C VAL A 25 8.06 -27.85 -15.52
N ASN A 26 8.94 -28.81 -15.24
CA ASN A 26 9.63 -29.57 -16.27
C ASN A 26 8.84 -30.89 -16.55
N PRO A 27 8.79 -31.39 -17.80
CA PRO A 27 8.06 -32.62 -18.16
C PRO A 27 8.55 -33.88 -17.42
N ASP A 28 9.83 -33.92 -17.04
CA ASP A 28 10.46 -35.05 -16.36
C ASP A 28 10.25 -35.06 -14.84
N GLN A 29 9.64 -34.01 -14.29
CA GLN A 29 9.28 -33.96 -12.88
C GLN A 29 8.09 -34.87 -12.57
N THR A 30 8.01 -35.38 -11.34
CA THR A 30 6.82 -36.08 -10.86
C THR A 30 5.76 -35.11 -10.35
N ILE A 31 4.51 -35.49 -10.39
CA ILE A 31 3.41 -34.71 -9.78
C ILE A 31 3.65 -34.52 -8.27
N GLY A 32 4.30 -35.50 -7.60
CA GLY A 32 4.71 -35.40 -6.20
C GLY A 32 5.64 -34.24 -5.95
N SER A 33 6.65 -34.05 -6.80
CA SER A 33 7.58 -32.89 -6.67
C SER A 33 6.88 -31.54 -6.91
N VAL A 34 5.88 -31.49 -7.80
CA VAL A 34 5.05 -30.30 -8.02
C VAL A 34 4.19 -30.00 -6.78
N LEU A 35 3.63 -31.01 -6.12
CA LEU A 35 2.89 -30.83 -4.86
C LEU A 35 3.79 -30.31 -3.74
N GLU A 36 5.02 -30.78 -3.65
CA GLU A 36 6.02 -30.25 -2.71
C GLU A 36 6.38 -28.79 -3.02
N LEU A 37 6.55 -28.45 -4.30
CA LEU A 37 6.80 -27.09 -4.75
C LEU A 37 5.65 -26.15 -4.31
N ILE A 38 4.39 -26.53 -4.55
CA ILE A 38 3.20 -25.79 -4.12
C ILE A 38 3.21 -25.56 -2.60
N LYS A 39 3.46 -26.63 -1.84
CA LYS A 39 3.49 -26.59 -0.37
C LYS A 39 4.63 -25.71 0.16
N LYS A 40 5.83 -25.84 -0.41
CA LYS A 40 7.03 -25.10 -0.01
C LYS A 40 6.85 -23.59 -0.19
N HIS A 41 6.26 -23.17 -1.31
CA HIS A 41 6.07 -21.77 -1.66
C HIS A 41 4.67 -21.24 -1.34
N ASN A 42 3.76 -22.12 -0.84
CA ASN A 42 2.37 -21.77 -0.50
C ASN A 42 1.60 -21.16 -1.68
N TYR A 43 1.77 -21.72 -2.89
CA TYR A 43 1.05 -21.23 -4.07
C TYR A 43 -0.46 -21.45 -3.95
N GLY A 44 -1.25 -20.43 -4.29
CA GLY A 44 -2.72 -20.50 -4.34
C GLY A 44 -3.29 -21.09 -5.63
N PHE A 45 -2.43 -21.59 -6.53
CA PHE A 45 -2.79 -22.15 -7.82
C PHE A 45 -2.12 -23.52 -8.04
N SER A 46 -2.64 -24.29 -8.98
CA SER A 46 -2.17 -25.65 -9.28
C SER A 46 -2.04 -25.95 -10.77
N THR A 47 -2.20 -24.95 -11.64
CA THR A 47 -2.01 -25.08 -13.09
C THR A 47 -0.69 -24.45 -13.49
N PHE A 48 0.17 -25.16 -14.20
CA PHE A 48 1.52 -24.73 -14.53
C PHE A 48 1.81 -24.92 -16.03
N PRO A 49 2.39 -23.91 -16.70
CA PRO A 49 3.05 -24.12 -17.99
C PRO A 49 4.16 -25.15 -17.84
N VAL A 50 4.29 -26.03 -18.83
CA VAL A 50 5.36 -27.04 -18.89
C VAL A 50 6.35 -26.62 -19.98
N VAL A 51 7.61 -26.45 -19.59
CA VAL A 51 8.68 -26.03 -20.50
C VAL A 51 9.86 -26.99 -20.43
N ASN A 52 10.65 -27.05 -21.51
CA ASN A 52 11.91 -27.76 -21.52
C ASN A 52 13.05 -26.94 -20.91
N GLN A 53 14.29 -27.42 -20.99
CA GLN A 53 15.46 -26.74 -20.45
C GLN A 53 15.79 -25.41 -21.18
N GLU A 54 15.29 -25.26 -22.40
CA GLU A 54 15.47 -24.08 -23.26
C GLU A 54 14.30 -23.08 -23.17
N ASN A 55 13.42 -23.26 -22.16
CA ASN A 55 12.18 -22.46 -21.95
C ASN A 55 11.14 -22.59 -23.07
N THR A 56 11.27 -23.57 -23.99
CA THR A 56 10.26 -23.82 -25.02
C THR A 56 9.00 -24.40 -24.37
N LEU A 57 7.84 -23.90 -24.76
CA LEU A 57 6.55 -24.38 -24.26
C LEU A 57 6.21 -25.75 -24.81
N ILE A 58 6.07 -26.77 -23.96
CA ILE A 58 5.75 -28.15 -24.34
C ILE A 58 4.30 -28.49 -23.99
N GLY A 59 3.74 -27.89 -22.95
CA GLY A 59 2.43 -28.27 -22.49
C GLY A 59 1.90 -27.38 -21.37
N LEU A 60 0.73 -27.77 -20.86
CA LEU A 60 0.10 -27.15 -19.69
C LEU A 60 -0.32 -28.25 -18.70
N LEU A 61 0.21 -28.28 -17.50
CA LEU A 61 -0.22 -29.17 -16.43
C LEU A 61 -1.49 -28.61 -15.78
N PRO A 62 -2.66 -29.22 -15.97
CA PRO A 62 -3.91 -28.74 -15.39
C PRO A 62 -3.99 -29.07 -13.90
N GLY A 63 -4.57 -28.19 -13.09
CA GLY A 63 -4.70 -28.38 -11.64
C GLY A 63 -5.50 -29.62 -11.22
N ARG A 64 -6.37 -30.15 -12.11
CA ARG A 64 -7.07 -31.41 -11.89
C ARG A 64 -6.13 -32.64 -11.86
N ALA A 65 -4.96 -32.52 -12.48
CA ALA A 65 -3.94 -33.59 -12.49
C ALA A 65 -2.99 -33.48 -11.28
N VAL A 66 -2.89 -32.32 -10.62
CA VAL A 66 -2.02 -32.09 -9.47
C VAL A 66 -2.72 -32.60 -8.20
N LYS A 67 -2.71 -33.91 -8.00
CA LYS A 67 -3.35 -34.61 -6.88
C LYS A 67 -2.43 -35.69 -6.31
N VAL A 68 -2.49 -35.89 -4.99
CA VAL A 68 -1.67 -36.90 -4.28
C VAL A 68 -1.76 -38.28 -4.89
N ARG A 69 -2.93 -38.69 -5.36
CA ARG A 69 -3.12 -40.01 -6.03
C ARG A 69 -2.33 -40.20 -7.34
N TYR A 70 -1.77 -39.13 -7.89
CA TYR A 70 -0.96 -39.12 -9.10
C TYR A 70 0.50 -38.79 -8.84
N SER A 71 0.94 -38.79 -7.58
CA SER A 71 2.29 -38.35 -7.16
C SER A 71 3.44 -39.02 -7.93
N GLU A 72 3.29 -40.27 -8.28
CA GLU A 72 4.31 -41.07 -8.99
C GLU A 72 4.35 -40.83 -10.51
N LYS A 73 3.31 -40.17 -11.07
CA LYS A 73 3.25 -39.91 -12.51
C LYS A 73 4.17 -38.74 -12.88
N LEU A 74 4.71 -38.82 -14.09
CA LEU A 74 5.46 -37.70 -14.68
C LEU A 74 4.50 -36.60 -15.12
N VAL A 75 4.99 -35.34 -15.11
CA VAL A 75 4.27 -34.19 -15.63
C VAL A 75 3.91 -34.40 -17.10
N SER A 76 4.82 -34.94 -17.90
CA SER A 76 4.60 -35.29 -19.32
C SER A 76 3.42 -36.23 -19.55
N GLU A 77 3.11 -37.12 -18.61
CA GLU A 77 1.97 -38.07 -18.72
C GLU A 77 0.63 -37.41 -18.36
N ALA A 78 0.67 -36.28 -17.62
CA ALA A 78 -0.51 -35.65 -17.05
C ALA A 78 -0.84 -34.26 -17.65
N MET A 79 0.06 -33.71 -18.43
CA MET A 79 -0.12 -32.39 -19.08
C MET A 79 -1.01 -32.50 -20.33
N SER A 80 -1.60 -31.37 -20.69
CA SER A 80 -2.15 -31.17 -22.05
C SER A 80 -0.97 -30.84 -22.98
N PRO A 81 -0.82 -31.52 -24.11
CA PRO A 81 0.31 -31.30 -25.02
C PRO A 81 0.20 -29.97 -25.74
N ARG A 82 1.32 -29.47 -26.30
CA ARG A 82 1.45 -28.17 -26.93
C ARG A 82 0.37 -27.87 -27.97
N GLU A 83 0.04 -28.85 -28.79
CA GLU A 83 -0.91 -28.75 -29.91
C GLU A 83 -2.36 -28.50 -29.43
N SER A 84 -2.65 -28.81 -28.18
CA SER A 84 -3.99 -28.62 -27.58
C SER A 84 -4.09 -27.31 -26.77
N ILE A 85 -3.06 -26.48 -26.77
CA ILE A 85 -2.99 -25.25 -26.00
C ILE A 85 -3.08 -24.03 -26.91
N TYR A 86 -3.97 -23.10 -26.54
CA TYR A 86 -4.03 -21.80 -27.19
C TYR A 86 -2.91 -20.91 -26.68
N THR A 87 -2.24 -20.23 -27.60
CA THR A 87 -1.20 -19.25 -27.30
C THR A 87 -1.42 -17.99 -28.15
N LEU A 88 -0.94 -16.86 -27.63
CA LEU A 88 -0.73 -15.63 -28.37
C LEU A 88 0.76 -15.35 -28.49
N THR A 89 1.14 -14.61 -29.49
CA THR A 89 2.52 -14.11 -29.62
C THR A 89 2.64 -12.77 -28.90
N GLU A 90 3.85 -12.45 -28.42
CA GLU A 90 4.13 -11.12 -27.83
C GLU A 90 3.78 -9.96 -28.78
N LYS A 91 3.86 -10.17 -30.09
CA LYS A 91 3.54 -9.17 -31.11
C LYS A 91 2.05 -8.83 -31.13
N GLU A 92 1.18 -9.81 -30.89
CA GLU A 92 -0.28 -9.65 -30.89
C GLU A 92 -0.76 -8.83 -29.69
N ILE A 93 -0.08 -8.91 -28.55
CA ILE A 93 -0.51 -8.26 -27.31
C ILE A 93 0.06 -6.86 -27.09
N LYS A 94 0.96 -6.36 -27.99
CA LYS A 94 1.76 -5.12 -27.80
C LYS A 94 0.96 -3.85 -27.48
N ASN A 95 -0.24 -3.69 -27.99
CA ASN A 95 -0.96 -2.41 -27.94
C ASN A 95 -1.93 -2.31 -26.74
N ASP A 96 -2.61 -3.39 -26.40
CA ASP A 96 -3.55 -3.46 -25.27
C ASP A 96 -3.68 -4.91 -24.80
N PRO A 97 -2.76 -5.39 -23.97
CA PRO A 97 -2.72 -6.79 -23.54
C PRO A 97 -4.01 -7.27 -22.88
N ILE A 98 -4.65 -6.40 -22.08
CA ILE A 98 -5.86 -6.76 -21.32
C ILE A 98 -7.04 -6.95 -22.24
N LYS A 99 -7.25 -6.01 -23.16
CA LYS A 99 -8.35 -6.11 -24.13
C LYS A 99 -8.20 -7.34 -25.02
N PHE A 100 -6.99 -7.66 -25.47
CA PHE A 100 -6.73 -8.87 -26.27
C PHE A 100 -7.04 -10.14 -25.48
N ALA A 101 -6.65 -10.20 -24.22
CA ALA A 101 -6.95 -11.36 -23.36
C ALA A 101 -8.45 -11.48 -23.10
N ASP A 102 -9.16 -10.38 -22.89
CA ASP A 102 -10.60 -10.34 -22.70
C ASP A 102 -11.37 -10.79 -23.95
N ASP A 103 -11.06 -10.22 -25.11
CA ASP A 103 -11.61 -10.63 -26.40
C ASP A 103 -11.35 -12.14 -26.66
N PHE A 104 -10.17 -12.63 -26.31
CA PHE A 104 -9.86 -14.07 -26.42
C PHE A 104 -10.74 -14.93 -25.53
N PHE A 105 -10.82 -14.62 -24.23
CA PHE A 105 -11.61 -15.42 -23.28
C PHE A 105 -13.11 -15.36 -23.57
N THR A 106 -13.61 -14.22 -24.06
CA THR A 106 -14.99 -14.07 -24.52
C THR A 106 -15.32 -15.01 -25.71
N ASN A 107 -14.39 -15.17 -26.65
CA ASN A 107 -14.59 -15.99 -27.85
C ASN A 107 -14.23 -17.48 -27.66
N HIS A 108 -13.57 -17.86 -26.55
CA HIS A 108 -13.09 -19.22 -26.29
C HIS A 108 -13.58 -19.74 -24.93
N LEU A 109 -14.87 -20.04 -24.85
CA LEU A 109 -15.50 -20.54 -23.62
C LEU A 109 -14.80 -21.79 -23.07
N GLY A 110 -14.57 -21.80 -21.77
CA GLY A 110 -13.93 -22.92 -21.05
C GLY A 110 -12.38 -22.84 -21.01
N ILE A 111 -11.78 -21.88 -21.68
CA ILE A 111 -10.34 -21.60 -21.54
C ILE A 111 -10.15 -20.62 -20.40
N HIS A 112 -9.32 -21.00 -19.42
CA HIS A 112 -9.05 -20.18 -18.21
C HIS A 112 -7.60 -19.66 -18.14
N LYS A 113 -6.73 -20.13 -19.03
CA LYS A 113 -5.32 -19.74 -19.12
C LYS A 113 -4.95 -19.53 -20.57
N LEU A 114 -4.37 -18.38 -20.86
CA LEU A 114 -3.88 -18.03 -22.18
C LEU A 114 -2.38 -17.77 -22.06
N LEU A 115 -1.58 -18.60 -22.72
CA LEU A 115 -0.13 -18.51 -22.68
C LEU A 115 0.37 -17.59 -23.79
N VAL A 116 1.46 -16.88 -23.53
CA VAL A 116 2.11 -16.00 -24.49
C VAL A 116 3.50 -16.55 -24.80
N VAL A 117 3.82 -16.64 -26.08
CA VAL A 117 5.10 -17.14 -26.57
C VAL A 117 5.76 -16.15 -27.53
N ASN A 118 7.08 -16.28 -27.71
CA ASN A 118 7.81 -15.54 -28.76
C ASN A 118 7.78 -16.32 -30.10
N ASP A 119 8.51 -15.78 -31.09
CA ASP A 119 8.57 -16.34 -32.44
C ASP A 119 9.23 -17.73 -32.53
N ILE A 120 9.93 -18.18 -31.48
CA ILE A 120 10.58 -19.51 -31.39
C ILE A 120 9.92 -20.42 -30.35
N ASP A 121 8.66 -20.12 -29.98
CA ASP A 121 7.80 -20.87 -29.04
C ASP A 121 8.34 -20.94 -27.60
N GLU A 122 9.20 -20.00 -27.19
CA GLU A 122 9.58 -19.85 -25.79
C GLU A 122 8.47 -19.13 -25.02
N LEU A 123 8.22 -19.58 -23.80
CA LEU A 123 7.22 -19.01 -22.92
C LEU A 123 7.64 -17.61 -22.44
N CYS A 124 6.83 -16.59 -22.76
CA CYS A 124 7.01 -15.21 -22.37
C CYS A 124 6.08 -14.76 -21.24
N GLY A 125 4.94 -15.45 -21.08
CA GLY A 125 4.01 -15.10 -20.03
C GLY A 125 2.66 -15.79 -20.13
N LEU A 126 1.71 -15.37 -19.31
CA LEU A 126 0.34 -15.84 -19.35
C LEU A 126 -0.68 -14.82 -18.84
N PHE A 127 -1.93 -14.96 -19.30
CA PHE A 127 -3.12 -14.36 -18.74
C PHE A 127 -4.00 -15.40 -18.05
N THR A 128 -4.75 -14.99 -17.04
CA THR A 128 -5.79 -15.82 -16.43
C THR A 128 -7.15 -15.14 -16.58
N LEU A 129 -8.18 -15.92 -16.93
CA LEU A 129 -9.55 -15.41 -17.03
C LEU A 129 -9.98 -14.69 -15.74
N SER A 130 -9.70 -15.28 -14.58
CA SER A 130 -10.09 -14.69 -13.29
C SER A 130 -9.45 -13.32 -13.01
N ASP A 131 -8.25 -13.07 -13.52
CA ASP A 131 -7.60 -11.76 -13.35
C ASP A 131 -8.19 -10.73 -14.32
N ILE A 132 -8.47 -11.13 -15.56
CA ILE A 132 -9.12 -10.27 -16.56
C ILE A 132 -10.52 -9.86 -16.09
N GLU A 133 -11.37 -10.80 -15.65
CA GLU A 133 -12.72 -10.52 -15.11
C GLU A 133 -12.66 -9.54 -13.92
N ARG A 134 -11.65 -9.67 -13.05
CA ARG A 134 -11.46 -8.75 -11.91
C ARG A 134 -11.04 -7.36 -12.37
N ILE A 135 -10.12 -7.25 -13.33
CA ILE A 135 -9.68 -5.97 -13.90
C ILE A 135 -10.87 -5.24 -14.51
N GLU A 136 -11.72 -5.93 -15.26
CA GLU A 136 -12.93 -5.36 -15.83
C GLU A 136 -13.93 -4.91 -14.74
N SER A 137 -14.19 -5.77 -13.76
CA SER A 137 -15.06 -5.43 -12.62
C SER A 137 -14.56 -4.18 -11.89
N GLU A 138 -13.25 -4.03 -11.69
CA GLU A 138 -12.66 -2.85 -11.06
C GLU A 138 -12.73 -1.62 -11.95
N SER A 139 -12.64 -1.76 -13.27
CA SER A 139 -12.71 -0.63 -14.21
C SER A 139 -14.06 0.08 -14.18
N ASN A 140 -15.12 -0.62 -13.79
CA ASN A 140 -16.48 -0.12 -13.68
C ASN A 140 -16.79 0.49 -12.29
N GLN A 141 -15.85 0.47 -11.33
CA GLN A 141 -16.04 1.06 -10.01
C GLN A 141 -15.75 2.56 -10.01
N GLU A 142 -16.48 3.33 -9.19
CA GLU A 142 -16.23 4.77 -9.01
C GLU A 142 -14.85 5.03 -8.39
N VAL A 143 -14.45 4.19 -7.42
CA VAL A 143 -13.13 4.24 -6.77
C VAL A 143 -12.28 3.10 -7.30
N LYS A 144 -11.28 3.45 -8.09
CA LYS A 144 -10.38 2.48 -8.71
C LYS A 144 -9.11 2.30 -7.87
N PRO A 145 -8.60 1.06 -7.74
CA PRO A 145 -7.30 0.82 -7.12
C PRO A 145 -6.17 1.45 -7.97
N ALA A 146 -5.13 1.94 -7.30
CA ALA A 146 -3.93 2.40 -7.98
C ALA A 146 -3.11 1.18 -8.42
N ARG A 147 -2.84 1.09 -9.73
CA ARG A 147 -2.10 -0.01 -10.35
C ARG A 147 -0.93 0.53 -11.18
N ASP A 148 0.12 -0.29 -11.27
CA ASP A 148 1.27 -0.06 -12.17
C ASP A 148 0.97 -0.50 -13.62
N GLY A 149 1.99 -0.43 -14.48
CA GLY A 149 1.87 -0.85 -15.89
C GLY A 149 1.62 -2.35 -16.09
N ASP A 150 1.96 -3.18 -15.11
CA ASP A 150 1.73 -4.62 -15.10
C ASP A 150 0.38 -5.01 -14.42
N PHE A 151 -0.47 -4.02 -14.14
CA PHE A 151 -1.74 -4.14 -13.41
C PHE A 151 -1.60 -4.62 -11.96
N GLN A 152 -0.39 -4.63 -11.40
CA GLN A 152 -0.19 -4.90 -9.99
C GLN A 152 -0.55 -3.69 -9.13
N LEU A 153 -1.01 -3.92 -7.90
CA LEU A 153 -1.31 -2.83 -6.98
C LEU A 153 -0.04 -2.03 -6.66
N ILE A 154 -0.12 -0.70 -6.73
CA ILE A 154 0.95 0.18 -6.24
C ILE A 154 1.02 0.04 -4.72
N CYS A 155 2.16 -0.41 -4.23
CA CYS A 155 2.34 -0.80 -2.83
C CYS A 155 3.62 -0.19 -2.25
N GLY A 156 3.51 0.41 -1.06
CA GLY A 156 4.65 0.91 -0.30
C GLY A 156 4.87 0.12 1.00
N ALA A 157 6.12 -0.02 1.40
CA ALA A 157 6.48 -0.63 2.67
C ALA A 157 7.16 0.37 3.60
N SER A 158 6.81 0.35 4.88
CA SER A 158 7.47 1.18 5.89
C SER A 158 8.53 0.39 6.62
N ILE A 159 9.74 0.92 6.70
CA ILE A 159 10.85 0.35 7.45
C ILE A 159 11.19 1.18 8.68
N ALA A 160 11.71 0.51 9.70
CA ALA A 160 12.22 1.14 10.91
C ALA A 160 13.75 1.37 10.79
N PRO A 161 14.30 2.37 11.49
CA PRO A 161 15.73 2.58 11.58
C PRO A 161 16.37 1.51 12.49
N HIS A 162 16.66 0.34 11.92
CA HIS A 162 17.29 -0.75 12.67
C HIS A 162 18.64 -0.33 13.22
N ARG A 163 18.90 -0.65 14.50
CA ARG A 163 20.14 -0.34 15.21
C ARG A 163 20.76 -1.61 15.77
N LYS A 164 22.09 -1.64 15.81
CA LYS A 164 22.90 -2.64 16.52
C LYS A 164 22.79 -2.41 18.03
N ALA A 165 23.32 -3.33 18.81
CA ALA A 165 23.33 -3.24 20.28
C ALA A 165 24.13 -2.02 20.81
N ASP A 166 25.09 -1.54 20.06
CA ASP A 166 25.91 -0.35 20.36
C ASP A 166 25.20 0.98 19.98
N GLY A 167 23.97 0.92 19.47
CA GLY A 167 23.17 2.07 19.04
C GLY A 167 23.47 2.58 17.63
N THR A 168 24.48 2.03 16.94
CA THR A 168 24.78 2.38 15.53
C THR A 168 23.73 1.82 14.57
N ILE A 169 23.60 2.42 13.37
CA ILE A 169 22.70 1.94 12.34
C ILE A 169 23.16 0.55 11.84
N ASP A 170 22.25 -0.38 11.80
CA ASP A 170 22.46 -1.71 11.21
C ASP A 170 22.25 -1.66 9.69
N LYS A 171 23.29 -1.18 8.98
CA LYS A 171 23.24 -0.98 7.53
C LYS A 171 22.93 -2.27 6.76
N ASP A 172 23.59 -3.37 7.14
CA ASP A 172 23.47 -4.65 6.44
C ASP A 172 22.06 -5.20 6.55
N ARG A 173 21.46 -5.12 7.73
CA ARG A 173 20.07 -5.53 7.94
C ARG A 173 19.09 -4.67 7.14
N ILE A 174 19.29 -3.35 7.09
CA ILE A 174 18.44 -2.44 6.32
C ILE A 174 18.53 -2.75 4.83
N ILE A 175 19.74 -2.90 4.27
CA ILE A 175 19.95 -3.22 2.85
C ILE A 175 19.32 -4.58 2.52
N ASN A 176 19.56 -5.62 3.30
CA ASN A 176 19.00 -6.95 3.06
C ASN A 176 17.46 -6.94 3.12
N HIS A 177 16.90 -6.23 4.10
CA HIS A 177 15.43 -6.13 4.23
C HIS A 177 14.81 -5.38 3.04
N VAL A 178 15.36 -4.23 2.66
CA VAL A 178 14.89 -3.44 1.52
C VAL A 178 15.12 -4.19 0.21
N GLY A 179 16.25 -4.85 0.02
CA GLY A 179 16.52 -5.68 -1.15
C GLY A 179 15.45 -6.74 -1.38
N LYS A 180 15.07 -7.48 -0.35
CA LYS A 180 13.99 -8.47 -0.45
C LYS A 180 12.62 -7.85 -0.76
N LEU A 181 12.34 -6.63 -0.29
CA LEU A 181 11.11 -5.90 -0.66
C LEU A 181 11.15 -5.44 -2.12
N VAL A 182 12.32 -5.03 -2.61
CA VAL A 182 12.53 -4.65 -4.02
C VAL A 182 12.38 -5.88 -4.93
N ASP A 183 12.88 -7.05 -4.52
CA ASP A 183 12.68 -8.32 -5.24
C ASP A 183 11.18 -8.65 -5.40
N GLU A 184 10.35 -8.27 -4.42
CA GLU A 184 8.88 -8.39 -4.49
C GLU A 184 8.22 -7.21 -5.22
N LYS A 185 8.97 -6.42 -6.00
CA LYS A 185 8.51 -5.29 -6.82
C LYS A 185 7.77 -4.19 -6.03
N ILE A 186 8.19 -3.91 -4.79
CA ILE A 186 7.61 -2.81 -4.01
C ILE A 186 7.87 -1.46 -4.69
N ASP A 187 6.87 -0.59 -4.76
CA ASP A 187 6.98 0.68 -5.50
C ASP A 187 7.62 1.81 -4.70
N ALA A 188 7.53 1.75 -3.37
CA ALA A 188 8.10 2.77 -2.50
C ALA A 188 8.51 2.22 -1.13
N ILE A 189 9.57 2.78 -0.57
CA ILE A 189 9.99 2.53 0.82
C ILE A 189 9.85 3.80 1.65
N ALA A 190 9.12 3.69 2.78
CA ALA A 190 8.97 4.77 3.74
C ALA A 190 9.85 4.55 4.97
N ILE A 191 10.84 5.43 5.17
CA ILE A 191 11.62 5.50 6.42
C ILE A 191 10.81 6.35 7.40
N SER A 192 9.98 5.70 8.21
CA SER A 192 9.00 6.37 9.07
C SER A 192 9.44 6.38 10.53
N THR A 193 9.65 7.59 11.07
CA THR A 193 10.11 7.82 12.45
C THR A 193 9.28 8.90 13.13
N ALA A 194 9.35 8.97 14.45
CA ALA A 194 8.72 10.04 15.22
C ALA A 194 9.36 11.41 14.90
N HIS A 195 10.68 11.43 14.62
CA HIS A 195 11.42 12.63 14.24
C HIS A 195 12.45 12.32 13.17
N GLY A 196 12.16 12.72 11.91
CA GLY A 196 13.00 12.46 10.75
C GLY A 196 14.18 13.44 10.59
N PHE A 197 14.14 14.62 11.21
CA PHE A 197 15.22 15.59 11.13
C PHE A 197 16.36 15.21 12.09
N SER A 198 17.00 14.10 11.80
CA SER A 198 18.12 13.57 12.57
C SER A 198 19.20 13.00 11.66
N LYS A 199 20.46 13.10 12.10
CA LYS A 199 21.63 12.60 11.35
C LYS A 199 21.45 11.15 10.90
N SER A 200 21.00 10.29 11.80
CA SER A 200 20.83 8.86 11.51
C SER A 200 19.79 8.57 10.42
N ILE A 201 18.71 9.36 10.34
CA ILE A 201 17.71 9.20 9.30
C ILE A 201 18.25 9.69 7.95
N GLY A 202 18.95 10.83 7.92
CA GLY A 202 19.65 11.29 6.72
C GLY A 202 20.65 10.24 6.19
N GLU A 203 21.42 9.61 7.06
CA GLU A 203 22.36 8.54 6.69
C GLU A 203 21.65 7.30 6.10
N ILE A 204 20.47 6.91 6.64
CA ILE A 204 19.69 5.80 6.08
C ILE A 204 19.14 6.17 4.69
N VAL A 205 18.63 7.38 4.52
CA VAL A 205 18.15 7.84 3.20
C VAL A 205 19.29 7.82 2.18
N GLN A 206 20.45 8.36 2.51
CA GLN A 206 21.65 8.35 1.65
C GLN A 206 22.10 6.92 1.32
N LEU A 207 22.13 6.05 2.33
CA LEU A 207 22.47 4.64 2.15
C LEU A 207 21.54 3.96 1.14
N LEU A 208 20.23 4.08 1.33
CA LEU A 208 19.25 3.46 0.44
C LEU A 208 19.30 4.05 -0.96
N ARG A 209 19.48 5.37 -1.09
CA ARG A 209 19.63 6.01 -2.41
C ARG A 209 20.87 5.52 -3.14
N SER A 210 21.98 5.27 -2.43
CA SER A 210 23.22 4.75 -3.03
C SER A 210 23.10 3.30 -3.48
N GLN A 211 22.27 2.48 -2.81
CA GLN A 211 22.09 1.07 -3.13
C GLN A 211 20.94 0.82 -4.13
N PHE A 212 19.92 1.65 -4.09
CA PHE A 212 18.68 1.49 -4.89
C PHE A 212 18.35 2.82 -5.57
N ALA A 213 19.05 3.11 -6.69
CA ALA A 213 18.98 4.41 -7.36
C ALA A 213 17.56 4.81 -7.80
N ASP A 214 16.76 3.86 -8.29
CA ASP A 214 15.42 4.10 -8.85
C ASP A 214 14.29 3.94 -7.84
N LEU A 215 14.58 3.49 -6.62
CA LEU A 215 13.58 3.27 -5.59
C LEU A 215 12.97 4.58 -5.09
N ASN A 216 11.63 4.66 -5.02
CA ASN A 216 10.95 5.79 -4.43
C ASN A 216 11.14 5.78 -2.90
N LEU A 217 11.88 6.76 -2.39
CA LEU A 217 12.15 6.92 -0.96
C LEU A 217 11.27 8.01 -0.35
N ILE A 218 10.48 7.61 0.66
CA ILE A 218 9.67 8.50 1.48
C ILE A 218 10.35 8.58 2.84
N ALA A 219 10.60 9.78 3.36
CA ALA A 219 11.22 9.96 4.67
C ALA A 219 10.43 10.89 5.58
N GLY A 220 10.56 10.76 6.88
CA GLY A 220 9.90 11.62 7.87
C GLY A 220 9.73 10.94 9.24
N ASN A 221 9.02 11.58 10.20
CA ASN A 221 8.23 12.78 9.99
C ASN A 221 9.03 14.03 10.38
N VAL A 222 8.75 15.11 9.68
CA VAL A 222 9.30 16.45 9.98
C VAL A 222 8.16 17.48 10.06
N THR A 223 8.46 18.67 10.60
CA THR A 223 7.48 19.76 10.74
C THR A 223 8.04 21.12 10.33
N SER A 224 9.30 21.20 9.91
CA SER A 224 9.97 22.45 9.55
C SER A 224 10.50 22.42 8.12
N ALA A 225 10.74 23.60 7.57
CA ALA A 225 11.34 23.79 6.25
C ALA A 225 12.75 23.17 6.18
N GLU A 226 13.55 23.35 7.23
CA GLU A 226 14.91 22.80 7.35
C GLU A 226 14.90 21.28 7.36
N GLY A 227 13.93 20.66 8.05
CA GLY A 227 13.76 19.22 8.06
C GLY A 227 13.40 18.65 6.67
N VAL A 228 12.56 19.37 5.91
CA VAL A 228 12.25 19.01 4.51
C VAL A 228 13.51 19.12 3.66
N GLU A 229 14.23 20.22 3.74
CA GLU A 229 15.44 20.45 2.98
C GLU A 229 16.52 19.41 3.27
N PHE A 230 16.71 19.08 4.55
CA PHE A 230 17.66 18.07 4.99
C PHE A 230 17.38 16.69 4.37
N LEU A 231 16.15 16.21 4.45
CA LEU A 231 15.78 14.88 3.89
C LEU A 231 15.78 14.87 2.36
N ALA A 232 15.39 15.98 1.72
CA ALA A 232 15.49 16.12 0.28
C ALA A 232 16.94 16.05 -0.20
N ASN A 233 17.85 16.76 0.47
CA ASN A 233 19.28 16.73 0.16
C ASN A 233 19.92 15.35 0.43
N ALA A 234 19.36 14.57 1.35
CA ALA A 234 19.76 13.18 1.59
C ALA A 234 19.32 12.22 0.47
N GLY A 235 18.38 12.61 -0.41
CA GLY A 235 17.92 11.82 -1.55
C GLY A 235 16.50 11.25 -1.43
N ALA A 236 15.68 11.76 -0.50
CA ALA A 236 14.27 11.40 -0.44
C ALA A 236 13.48 12.02 -1.61
N ASN A 237 12.56 11.26 -2.22
CA ASN A 237 11.64 11.72 -3.26
C ASN A 237 10.40 12.40 -2.65
N ALA A 238 10.01 11.96 -1.46
CA ALA A 238 8.82 12.44 -0.79
C ALA A 238 9.04 12.53 0.73
N ILE A 239 8.36 13.49 1.36
CA ILE A 239 8.58 13.78 2.78
C ILE A 239 7.26 13.82 3.52
N LYS A 240 7.19 13.03 4.61
CA LYS A 240 6.05 12.99 5.53
C LYS A 240 6.14 14.15 6.51
N VAL A 241 5.09 14.95 6.54
CA VAL A 241 5.00 16.14 7.39
C VAL A 241 3.90 15.97 8.43
N GLY A 242 4.28 16.07 9.71
CA GLY A 242 3.37 16.01 10.86
C GLY A 242 3.99 15.33 12.06
N GLN A 243 3.93 15.98 13.23
CA GLN A 243 4.32 15.45 14.53
C GLN A 243 3.25 15.77 15.58
N GLY A 244 2.65 14.74 16.15
CA GLY A 244 1.64 14.87 17.18
C GLY A 244 0.21 15.25 16.75
N PRO A 245 -0.18 15.34 15.46
CA PRO A 245 -1.55 15.68 15.10
C PRO A 245 -2.50 14.49 15.08
N GLY A 246 -2.00 13.25 15.18
CA GLY A 246 -2.81 12.03 15.13
C GLY A 246 -3.79 11.94 16.29
N SER A 247 -4.99 11.38 16.07
CA SER A 247 -6.08 11.29 17.06
C SER A 247 -5.73 10.47 18.31
N ILE A 248 -4.76 9.56 18.20
CA ILE A 248 -4.28 8.68 19.27
C ILE A 248 -2.82 8.97 19.66
N CYS A 249 -2.28 10.09 19.18
CA CYS A 249 -0.92 10.53 19.45
C CYS A 249 -0.90 11.44 20.70
N THR A 250 -0.01 11.16 21.65
CA THR A 250 0.18 11.95 22.86
C THR A 250 1.54 12.65 22.89
N THR A 251 2.31 12.66 21.82
CA THR A 251 3.64 13.28 21.73
C THR A 251 3.63 14.74 22.23
N ARG A 252 2.63 15.52 21.83
CA ARG A 252 2.53 16.93 22.25
C ARG A 252 2.30 17.09 23.75
N VAL A 253 1.63 16.15 24.38
CA VAL A 253 1.34 16.16 25.82
C VAL A 253 2.50 15.58 26.61
N VAL A 254 3.07 14.47 26.16
CA VAL A 254 4.12 13.72 26.88
C VAL A 254 5.50 14.36 26.68
N ALA A 255 5.85 14.71 25.44
CA ALA A 255 7.16 15.25 25.10
C ALA A 255 7.17 16.80 25.02
N GLY A 256 6.01 17.45 25.01
CA GLY A 256 5.89 18.91 24.88
C GLY A 256 6.31 19.47 23.52
N VAL A 257 6.44 18.62 22.49
CA VAL A 257 6.87 19.00 21.14
C VAL A 257 5.78 18.75 20.11
N GLY A 258 5.72 19.62 19.10
CA GLY A 258 4.80 19.52 17.98
C GLY A 258 4.39 20.89 17.46
N ILE A 259 3.89 20.91 16.23
CA ILE A 259 3.42 22.13 15.55
C ILE A 259 2.01 21.87 15.01
N PRO A 260 1.10 22.86 14.99
CA PRO A 260 -0.18 22.74 14.31
C PRO A 260 0.01 22.32 12.85
N GLN A 261 -0.77 21.35 12.38
CA GLN A 261 -0.53 20.66 11.11
C GLN A 261 -0.50 21.61 9.90
N MET A 262 -1.43 22.59 9.83
CA MET A 262 -1.44 23.55 8.73
C MET A 262 -0.20 24.45 8.72
N THR A 263 0.33 24.80 9.89
CA THR A 263 1.60 25.57 10.01
C THR A 263 2.79 24.74 9.51
N ALA A 264 2.86 23.46 9.88
CA ALA A 264 3.90 22.55 9.42
C ALA A 264 3.86 22.39 7.89
N LEU A 265 2.68 22.14 7.33
CA LEU A 265 2.48 22.01 5.88
C LEU A 265 2.82 23.29 5.12
N TYR A 266 2.43 24.45 5.64
CA TYR A 266 2.76 25.74 5.02
C TYR A 266 4.28 25.99 4.99
N SER A 267 4.98 25.69 6.07
CA SER A 267 6.44 25.78 6.13
C SER A 267 7.12 24.83 5.13
N ALA A 268 6.66 23.58 5.12
CA ALA A 268 7.19 22.51 4.26
C ALA A 268 6.96 22.78 2.77
N SER A 269 5.75 23.23 2.39
CA SER A 269 5.37 23.43 0.99
C SER A 269 6.24 24.44 0.25
N LYS A 270 6.75 25.46 0.94
CA LYS A 270 7.64 26.47 0.36
C LYS A 270 8.98 25.90 -0.12
N ILE A 271 9.55 25.00 0.65
CA ILE A 271 10.82 24.34 0.29
C ILE A 271 10.56 23.22 -0.72
N ALA A 272 9.48 22.46 -0.52
CA ALA A 272 9.09 21.38 -1.41
C ALA A 272 8.90 21.86 -2.86
N ALA A 273 8.24 23.01 -3.05
CA ALA A 273 8.06 23.61 -4.37
C ALA A 273 9.39 24.00 -5.03
N LYS A 274 10.36 24.53 -4.26
CA LYS A 274 11.69 24.90 -4.77
C LYS A 274 12.54 23.70 -5.17
N LYS A 275 12.37 22.58 -4.48
CA LYS A 275 13.17 21.36 -4.68
C LYS A 275 12.45 20.26 -5.48
N ASN A 276 11.23 20.53 -5.93
CA ASN A 276 10.37 19.54 -6.61
C ASN A 276 10.19 18.25 -5.79
N ILE A 277 9.91 18.41 -4.48
CA ILE A 277 9.70 17.30 -3.54
C ILE A 277 8.22 17.10 -3.26
N CYS A 278 7.78 15.85 -3.24
CA CYS A 278 6.42 15.49 -2.87
C CYS A 278 6.24 15.61 -1.33
N ILE A 279 5.17 16.26 -0.88
CA ILE A 279 4.79 16.35 0.53
C ILE A 279 3.60 15.44 0.80
N LEU A 280 3.72 14.61 1.84
CA LEU A 280 2.64 13.81 2.39
C LEU A 280 2.20 14.42 3.74
N ALA A 281 0.96 14.91 3.80
CA ALA A 281 0.37 15.42 5.04
C ALA A 281 -0.04 14.25 5.94
N ASP A 282 0.68 14.05 7.04
CA ASP A 282 0.51 12.88 7.92
C ASP A 282 -0.10 13.27 9.27
N GLY A 283 -1.34 12.85 9.49
CA GLY A 283 -2.08 13.04 10.74
C GLY A 283 -2.95 14.30 10.81
N GLY A 284 -3.87 14.31 11.78
CA GLY A 284 -4.78 15.43 12.05
C GLY A 284 -5.97 15.54 11.09
N ILE A 285 -6.17 14.57 10.21
CA ILE A 285 -7.27 14.52 9.24
C ILE A 285 -8.43 13.72 9.84
N SER A 286 -9.57 14.37 10.04
CA SER A 286 -10.76 13.78 10.64
C SER A 286 -12.00 13.80 9.74
N LYS A 287 -11.99 14.57 8.66
CA LYS A 287 -13.09 14.77 7.71
C LYS A 287 -12.57 15.22 6.34
N SER A 288 -13.43 15.17 5.31
CA SER A 288 -13.08 15.58 3.94
C SER A 288 -12.59 17.03 3.83
N GLY A 289 -13.16 17.96 4.59
CA GLY A 289 -12.68 19.34 4.61
C GLY A 289 -11.24 19.52 5.11
N ASP A 290 -10.75 18.63 5.98
CA ASP A 290 -9.35 18.63 6.40
C ASP A 290 -8.46 18.10 5.27
N ILE A 291 -8.94 17.13 4.48
CA ILE A 291 -8.24 16.65 3.27
C ILE A 291 -8.08 17.78 2.26
N VAL A 292 -9.17 18.49 1.96
CA VAL A 292 -9.12 19.64 1.04
C VAL A 292 -8.08 20.67 1.47
N LYS A 293 -8.09 21.07 2.76
CA LYS A 293 -7.11 22.01 3.30
C LYS A 293 -5.68 21.46 3.18
N ALA A 294 -5.45 20.20 3.54
CA ALA A 294 -4.13 19.60 3.45
C ALA A 294 -3.61 19.55 2.01
N LEU A 295 -4.45 19.16 1.04
CA LEU A 295 -4.09 19.07 -0.39
C LEU A 295 -3.77 20.42 -1.05
N THR A 296 -4.15 21.53 -0.45
CA THR A 296 -3.70 22.85 -0.93
C THR A 296 -2.21 23.10 -0.66
N LEU A 297 -1.59 22.36 0.27
CA LEU A 297 -0.19 22.52 0.71
C LEU A 297 0.63 21.23 0.59
N SER A 298 0.00 20.13 0.21
CA SER A 298 0.64 18.82 0.05
C SER A 298 0.19 18.13 -1.25
N ASN A 299 0.85 17.06 -1.59
CA ASN A 299 0.52 16.25 -2.76
C ASN A 299 -0.39 15.05 -2.39
N VAL A 300 -0.21 14.54 -1.19
CA VAL A 300 -0.86 13.33 -0.67
C VAL A 300 -1.27 13.56 0.78
N VAL A 301 -2.31 12.88 1.23
CA VAL A 301 -2.73 12.83 2.64
C VAL A 301 -2.64 11.41 3.17
N ILE A 302 -2.26 11.27 4.45
CA ILE A 302 -2.23 10.00 5.16
C ILE A 302 -3.32 10.02 6.22
N CYS A 303 -4.32 9.14 6.05
CA CYS A 303 -5.48 9.02 6.92
C CYS A 303 -5.34 7.79 7.81
N GLY A 304 -5.29 7.98 9.13
CA GLY A 304 -5.29 6.90 10.12
C GLY A 304 -6.71 6.61 10.63
N SER A 305 -7.22 7.48 11.51
CA SER A 305 -8.49 7.24 12.20
C SER A 305 -9.72 7.17 11.29
N LEU A 306 -9.71 7.82 10.14
CA LEU A 306 -10.81 7.75 9.17
C LEU A 306 -11.01 6.33 8.62
N LEU A 307 -9.92 5.59 8.44
CA LEU A 307 -9.92 4.25 7.86
C LEU A 307 -9.82 3.14 8.91
N ALA A 308 -9.43 3.46 10.15
CA ALA A 308 -9.21 2.47 11.21
C ALA A 308 -10.48 1.70 11.61
N GLY A 309 -11.67 2.28 11.42
CA GLY A 309 -12.96 1.64 11.68
C GLY A 309 -13.51 0.81 10.52
N CYS A 310 -12.85 0.81 9.36
CA CYS A 310 -13.34 0.08 8.19
C CYS A 310 -13.21 -1.45 8.36
N ASN A 311 -14.08 -2.20 7.70
CA ASN A 311 -14.06 -3.67 7.77
C ASN A 311 -12.71 -4.25 7.34
N GLU A 312 -12.09 -3.66 6.33
CA GLU A 312 -10.82 -4.08 5.73
C GLU A 312 -9.61 -3.71 6.58
N ALA A 313 -9.73 -2.77 7.53
CA ALA A 313 -8.64 -2.45 8.44
C ALA A 313 -8.36 -3.62 9.40
N PRO A 314 -7.09 -3.89 9.77
CA PRO A 314 -6.77 -4.92 10.76
C PRO A 314 -7.34 -4.55 12.14
N GLY A 315 -7.49 -5.57 13.01
CA GLY A 315 -8.00 -5.41 14.36
C GLY A 315 -9.29 -6.20 14.59
N ARG A 316 -9.51 -6.58 15.84
CA ARG A 316 -10.71 -7.31 16.24
C ARG A 316 -11.91 -6.38 16.33
N ILE A 317 -13.08 -6.88 15.91
CA ILE A 317 -14.35 -6.22 16.16
C ILE A 317 -14.78 -6.57 17.58
N ILE A 318 -15.19 -5.56 18.33
CA ILE A 318 -15.68 -5.67 19.73
C ILE A 318 -17.07 -5.03 19.75
N GLU A 319 -18.03 -5.70 20.33
CA GLU A 319 -19.37 -5.17 20.57
C GLU A 319 -19.46 -4.62 21.99
N ILE A 320 -19.93 -3.38 22.14
CA ILE A 320 -20.20 -2.71 23.40
C ILE A 320 -21.55 -2.00 23.27
N ASP A 321 -22.50 -2.35 24.14
CA ASP A 321 -23.84 -1.77 24.16
C ASP A 321 -24.55 -1.76 22.78
N GLY A 322 -24.44 -2.87 22.05
CA GLY A 322 -25.02 -3.03 20.72
C GLY A 322 -24.32 -2.27 19.58
N LYS A 323 -23.18 -1.64 19.86
CA LYS A 323 -22.37 -0.94 18.85
C LYS A 323 -21.06 -1.69 18.59
N LEU A 324 -20.66 -1.70 17.33
CA LEU A 324 -19.44 -2.35 16.88
C LEU A 324 -18.27 -1.37 16.87
N TYR A 325 -17.16 -1.80 17.46
CA TYR A 325 -15.90 -1.06 17.53
C TYR A 325 -14.75 -1.92 17.03
N LYS A 326 -13.69 -1.26 16.53
CA LYS A 326 -12.40 -1.89 16.24
C LYS A 326 -11.32 -1.37 17.18
N GLN A 327 -10.40 -2.25 17.55
CA GLN A 327 -9.21 -1.84 18.27
C GLN A 327 -8.36 -0.92 17.39
N TYR A 328 -7.99 0.22 17.94
CA TYR A 328 -7.17 1.22 17.28
C TYR A 328 -6.10 1.71 18.23
N ARG A 329 -4.83 1.55 17.88
CA ARG A 329 -3.71 1.90 18.75
C ARG A 329 -2.70 2.79 18.07
N GLY A 330 -2.12 3.73 18.82
CA GLY A 330 -1.02 4.56 18.39
C GLY A 330 0.27 3.77 18.26
N MET A 331 1.10 4.09 17.28
CA MET A 331 2.42 3.47 17.11
C MET A 331 3.34 3.69 18.32
N GLY A 332 3.12 4.74 19.12
CA GLY A 332 3.81 5.04 20.36
C GLY A 332 3.15 4.46 21.62
N SER A 333 2.11 3.63 21.50
CA SER A 333 1.53 2.92 22.63
C SER A 333 2.44 1.82 23.15
N HIS A 334 2.29 1.44 24.42
CA HIS A 334 3.11 0.38 25.01
C HIS A 334 3.01 -0.95 24.25
N GLU A 335 1.81 -1.34 23.83
CA GLU A 335 1.61 -2.58 23.07
C GLU A 335 2.25 -2.53 21.69
N ALA A 336 2.08 -1.43 20.96
CA ALA A 336 2.70 -1.27 19.64
C ALA A 336 4.24 -1.30 19.74
N MET A 337 4.80 -0.68 20.78
CA MET A 337 6.25 -0.69 21.02
C MET A 337 6.78 -2.09 21.34
N LYS A 338 6.05 -2.90 22.12
CA LYS A 338 6.41 -4.30 22.39
C LYS A 338 6.41 -5.15 21.11
N GLU A 339 5.50 -4.90 20.18
CA GLU A 339 5.38 -5.63 18.93
C GLU A 339 6.37 -5.15 17.83
N GLY A 340 7.13 -4.08 18.03
CA GLY A 340 8.22 -3.69 17.12
C GLY A 340 8.31 -2.22 16.77
N SER A 341 7.35 -1.36 17.14
CA SER A 341 7.39 0.07 16.81
C SER A 341 8.37 0.89 17.66
N ALA A 342 9.01 0.29 18.69
CA ALA A 342 9.94 0.96 19.59
C ALA A 342 11.08 1.68 18.87
N SER A 343 11.65 1.08 17.83
CA SER A 343 12.73 1.65 17.04
C SER A 343 12.33 2.95 16.32
N ARG A 344 11.05 3.14 16.03
CA ARG A 344 10.49 4.39 15.48
C ARG A 344 10.70 5.59 16.42
N TYR A 345 10.72 5.33 17.73
CA TYR A 345 10.91 6.29 18.81
C TYR A 345 12.33 6.30 19.38
N GLY A 346 13.27 5.60 18.74
CA GLY A 346 14.68 5.52 19.17
C GLY A 346 14.93 4.57 20.32
N HIS A 347 13.96 3.70 20.68
CA HIS A 347 14.08 2.75 21.78
C HIS A 347 14.42 1.35 21.29
N SER A 348 15.20 0.60 22.09
CA SER A 348 15.36 -0.84 21.91
C SER A 348 14.20 -1.61 22.57
N LYS A 349 14.01 -2.88 22.19
CA LYS A 349 13.00 -3.74 22.85
C LYS A 349 13.19 -3.88 24.37
N LYS A 350 14.43 -3.77 24.84
CA LYS A 350 14.76 -3.84 26.30
C LYS A 350 14.38 -2.55 27.01
N ASP A 351 14.51 -1.40 26.37
CA ASP A 351 14.18 -0.10 26.96
C ASP A 351 12.67 0.09 27.19
N VAL A 352 11.85 -0.53 26.35
CA VAL A 352 10.38 -0.46 26.44
C VAL A 352 9.84 -1.00 27.77
N GLN A 353 10.52 -1.99 28.37
CA GLN A 353 10.11 -2.57 29.65
C GLN A 353 10.42 -1.68 30.87
N LEU A 354 11.37 -0.75 30.74
CA LEU A 354 11.94 -0.06 31.90
C LEU A 354 11.70 1.46 31.96
N LYS A 355 11.55 2.17 30.84
CA LYS A 355 11.63 3.65 30.84
C LYS A 355 10.82 4.38 29.77
N ALA A 356 10.19 3.73 28.79
CA ALA A 356 9.56 4.45 27.69
C ALA A 356 8.22 5.07 28.11
N ALA A 357 8.15 6.41 28.13
CA ALA A 357 6.89 7.10 28.17
C ALA A 357 6.12 6.83 26.88
N ALA A 358 4.87 6.39 26.97
CA ALA A 358 4.04 6.14 25.81
C ALA A 358 3.66 7.46 25.13
N GLU A 359 3.99 7.58 23.85
CA GLU A 359 3.58 8.72 23.01
C GLU A 359 2.35 8.42 22.16
N GLY A 360 1.54 7.48 22.58
CA GLY A 360 0.29 7.07 21.98
C GLY A 360 -0.57 6.25 22.91
N ILE A 361 -1.86 6.26 22.66
CA ILE A 361 -2.85 5.50 23.45
C ILE A 361 -3.41 4.32 22.67
N GLU A 362 -4.00 3.39 23.40
CA GLU A 362 -4.86 2.34 22.88
C GLU A 362 -6.29 2.81 22.99
N ALA A 363 -7.07 2.66 21.94
CA ALA A 363 -8.42 3.17 21.85
C ALA A 363 -9.33 2.24 21.04
N LEU A 364 -10.61 2.52 21.08
CA LEU A 364 -11.61 1.90 20.22
C LEU A 364 -12.10 2.92 19.20
N LYS A 365 -12.23 2.48 17.94
CA LYS A 365 -12.84 3.25 16.86
C LYS A 365 -14.17 2.62 16.48
N GLU A 366 -15.23 3.40 16.45
CA GLU A 366 -16.56 2.94 15.97
C GLU A 366 -16.41 2.36 14.57
N SER A 367 -17.04 1.22 14.31
CA SER A 367 -17.01 0.55 13.00
C SER A 367 -17.65 1.45 11.95
N SER A 368 -16.93 1.62 10.84
CA SER A 368 -17.35 2.51 9.73
C SER A 368 -17.93 1.75 8.53
N GLY A 369 -18.01 0.41 8.59
CA GLY A 369 -18.42 -0.42 7.44
C GLY A 369 -17.30 -0.55 6.39
N SER A 370 -17.66 -0.69 5.10
CA SER A 370 -16.69 -0.89 4.03
C SER A 370 -15.85 0.37 3.76
N VAL A 371 -14.58 0.17 3.39
CA VAL A 371 -13.67 1.25 3.00
C VAL A 371 -14.17 1.99 1.77
N SER A 372 -14.80 1.31 0.82
CA SER A 372 -15.36 1.93 -0.40
C SER A 372 -16.39 3.00 -0.05
N ARG A 373 -17.33 2.73 0.90
CA ARG A 373 -18.29 3.72 1.36
C ARG A 373 -17.61 4.95 1.96
N VAL A 374 -16.65 4.73 2.83
CA VAL A 374 -15.90 5.84 3.47
C VAL A 374 -15.13 6.66 2.45
N LEU A 375 -14.49 6.01 1.47
CA LEU A 375 -13.76 6.72 0.41
C LEU A 375 -14.71 7.53 -0.48
N ASN A 376 -15.87 7.00 -0.85
CA ASN A 376 -16.85 7.73 -1.66
C ASN A 376 -17.36 9.00 -0.94
N GLU A 377 -17.66 8.90 0.37
CA GLU A 377 -18.02 10.07 1.19
C GLU A 377 -16.91 11.12 1.22
N LEU A 378 -15.65 10.69 1.40
CA LEU A 378 -14.49 11.59 1.43
C LEU A 378 -14.25 12.25 0.06
N ILE A 379 -14.33 11.48 -1.03
CA ILE A 379 -14.17 11.98 -2.40
C ILE A 379 -15.26 13.00 -2.73
N GLY A 380 -16.51 12.71 -2.40
CA GLY A 380 -17.62 13.66 -2.58
C GLY A 380 -17.35 14.99 -1.87
N GLY A 381 -16.87 14.96 -0.64
CA GLY A 381 -16.47 16.17 0.10
C GLY A 381 -15.29 16.91 -0.52
N ILE A 382 -14.30 16.19 -1.08
CA ILE A 382 -13.17 16.79 -1.79
C ILE A 382 -13.65 17.46 -3.07
N GLN A 383 -14.49 16.80 -3.86
CA GLN A 383 -15.07 17.33 -5.09
C GLN A 383 -15.89 18.62 -4.81
N SER A 384 -16.68 18.62 -3.73
CA SER A 384 -17.40 19.82 -3.30
C SER A 384 -16.45 20.97 -2.98
N GLY A 385 -15.39 20.72 -2.20
CA GLY A 385 -14.37 21.72 -1.88
C GLY A 385 -13.66 22.26 -3.11
N MET A 386 -13.30 21.39 -4.06
CA MET A 386 -12.72 21.77 -5.34
C MET A 386 -13.71 22.60 -6.17
N GLY A 387 -14.99 22.24 -6.21
CA GLY A 387 -16.03 22.98 -6.90
C GLY A 387 -16.17 24.41 -6.37
N TYR A 388 -16.24 24.61 -5.05
CA TYR A 388 -16.29 25.95 -4.44
C TYR A 388 -15.08 26.82 -4.79
N LEU A 389 -13.91 26.21 -5.00
CA LEU A 389 -12.69 26.94 -5.36
C LEU A 389 -12.48 27.04 -6.88
N GLY A 390 -13.41 26.55 -7.70
CA GLY A 390 -13.27 26.52 -9.16
C GLY A 390 -12.03 25.75 -9.63
N ALA A 391 -11.71 24.65 -8.92
CA ALA A 391 -10.51 23.86 -9.16
C ALA A 391 -10.88 22.54 -9.88
N SER A 392 -10.36 22.34 -11.09
CA SER A 392 -10.52 21.10 -11.86
C SER A 392 -9.48 20.02 -11.52
N ASN A 393 -8.41 20.41 -10.84
CA ASN A 393 -7.31 19.52 -10.42
C ASN A 393 -6.60 20.06 -9.17
N LEU A 394 -5.67 19.31 -8.59
CA LEU A 394 -4.94 19.70 -7.40
C LEU A 394 -4.03 20.94 -7.60
N GLU A 395 -3.54 21.18 -8.80
CA GLU A 395 -2.74 22.36 -9.09
C GLU A 395 -3.59 23.63 -9.01
N SER A 396 -4.76 23.64 -9.66
CA SER A 396 -5.71 24.75 -9.58
C SER A 396 -6.26 24.93 -8.16
N LEU A 397 -6.48 23.83 -7.42
CA LEU A 397 -6.85 23.89 -6.01
C LEU A 397 -5.81 24.68 -5.18
N ARG A 398 -4.53 24.35 -5.33
CA ARG A 398 -3.43 25.07 -4.65
C ARG A 398 -3.36 26.54 -5.04
N LYS A 399 -3.52 26.85 -6.32
CA LYS A 399 -3.47 28.22 -6.85
C LYS A 399 -4.63 29.08 -6.36
N ASN A 400 -5.83 28.50 -6.29
CA ASN A 400 -7.06 29.23 -5.97
C ASN A 400 -7.31 29.35 -4.47
N ALA A 401 -6.69 28.50 -3.64
CA ALA A 401 -6.88 28.48 -2.19
C ALA A 401 -6.54 29.81 -1.53
N ARG A 402 -7.39 30.27 -0.62
CA ARG A 402 -7.19 31.45 0.23
C ARG A 402 -7.53 31.08 1.66
N TYR A 403 -6.78 31.62 2.60
CA TYR A 403 -6.92 31.29 4.02
C TYR A 403 -7.20 32.55 4.84
N ILE A 404 -8.07 32.36 5.81
CA ILE A 404 -8.30 33.31 6.89
C ILE A 404 -8.06 32.61 8.23
N ARG A 405 -7.65 33.36 9.24
CA ARG A 405 -7.62 32.86 10.62
C ARG A 405 -9.04 32.90 11.18
N VAL A 406 -9.42 31.84 11.85
CA VAL A 406 -10.73 31.71 12.47
C VAL A 406 -10.56 31.67 13.99
N THR A 407 -11.38 32.43 14.71
CA THR A 407 -11.48 32.39 16.17
C THR A 407 -12.27 31.16 16.62
N GLN A 408 -12.26 30.89 17.93
CA GLN A 408 -13.12 29.83 18.48
C GLN A 408 -14.61 30.08 18.25
N ALA A 409 -15.05 31.35 18.30
CA ALA A 409 -16.42 31.72 17.99
C ALA A 409 -16.77 31.45 16.51
N GLY A 410 -15.88 31.84 15.58
CA GLY A 410 -16.07 31.51 14.17
C GLY A 410 -16.00 30.03 13.86
N GLN A 411 -15.23 29.26 14.62
CA GLN A 411 -15.22 27.80 14.48
C GLN A 411 -16.54 27.16 14.96
N LYS A 412 -17.15 27.71 16.01
CA LYS A 412 -18.46 27.26 16.50
C LYS A 412 -19.55 27.61 15.48
N GLU A 413 -19.53 28.81 14.91
CA GLU A 413 -20.44 29.27 13.87
C GLU A 413 -20.35 28.39 12.59
N ALA A 414 -19.13 27.96 12.21
CA ALA A 414 -18.91 27.09 11.05
C ALA A 414 -19.39 25.64 11.27
N SER A 415 -19.87 25.28 12.45
CA SER A 415 -20.40 23.95 12.77
C SER A 415 -21.95 24.01 12.82
N PRO A 416 -22.64 22.90 12.53
CA PRO A 416 -24.09 22.86 12.77
C PRO A 416 -24.42 23.29 14.20
N HIS A 417 -25.32 24.25 14.35
CA HIS A 417 -25.74 24.78 15.64
C HIS A 417 -27.26 24.97 15.64
N ASP A 418 -27.84 25.07 16.83
CA ASP A 418 -29.28 25.21 17.03
C ASP A 418 -30.14 24.04 16.50
N VAL A 419 -29.53 22.86 16.31
CA VAL A 419 -30.20 21.65 15.82
C VAL A 419 -29.73 20.40 16.54
N ILE A 420 -30.58 19.39 16.58
CA ILE A 420 -30.22 18.04 17.02
C ILE A 420 -29.84 17.22 15.77
N THR A 421 -28.60 16.76 15.71
CA THR A 421 -28.15 15.92 14.60
C THR A 421 -28.78 14.53 14.69
N VAL A 422 -29.57 14.13 13.69
CA VAL A 422 -30.10 12.78 13.55
C VAL A 422 -29.13 11.95 12.72
N LYS A 423 -28.59 10.87 13.29
CA LYS A 423 -27.90 9.85 12.51
C LYS A 423 -28.94 8.97 11.84
N THR A 424 -29.28 9.24 10.58
CA THR A 424 -30.08 8.32 9.75
C THR A 424 -29.17 7.13 9.38
N SER A 425 -29.48 5.94 9.92
CA SER A 425 -28.98 4.70 9.35
C SER A 425 -29.73 4.42 8.05
N ASN A 426 -29.05 3.94 7.00
CA ASN A 426 -29.70 3.58 5.72
C ASN A 426 -30.84 2.53 5.84
N SER A 427 -31.04 1.92 7.02
CA SER A 427 -32.16 1.04 7.34
C SER A 427 -33.49 1.78 7.53
N ASP A 428 -33.48 3.10 7.75
CA ASP A 428 -34.69 3.89 8.02
C ASP A 428 -35.27 4.55 6.73
N ILE A 429 -34.60 4.42 5.60
CA ILE A 429 -35.01 4.97 4.29
C ILE A 429 -35.86 3.95 3.48
N GLN A 430 -35.96 2.71 3.94
CA GLN A 430 -36.74 1.64 3.26
C GLN A 430 -38.07 1.30 3.97
N LYS A 431 -38.67 2.24 4.72
CA LYS A 431 -40.06 2.11 5.21
C LYS A 431 -40.95 3.17 4.64
#